data_b7aa4dacac6f9e05322b2bb57dc98920
#
_entry.id   b7aa4dacac6f9e05322b2bb57dc98920
#
_cell.length_a   1.000
_cell.length_b   1.000
_cell.length_c   1.000
_cell.angle_alpha   90.00
_cell.angle_beta   90.00
_cell.angle_gamma   90.00
#
_symmetry.space_group_name_H-M   'P 1'
#
loop_
_entity.id
_entity.type
_entity.pdbx_description
1 polymer ?
#
loop_
_entity_poly.entity_id
_entity_poly.type
_entity_poly.pdbx_seq_one_letter_code
_entity_poly.pdbx_strand_id
1 'polypeptide(L)'
;MSVTLPALRPRKRFGQHFLHDQSVLRAIHEAIGLRTSSHCVEIGPGTGALTEGLIAKRPALLTLIEIDRDLAARLRRRIEAVDCGFCRVIEADVLSINFIELASASDQRLQVVGNLPYNISTPLLFHLMGQRRVIDDQV
;
A
#
# COMPACT_ATOMS: atom_id res chain seq x y z
N MET A 1 24.51 5.01 -2.97
CA MET A 1 24.28 6.45 -2.77
C MET A 1 22.80 6.68 -2.48
N SER A 2 22.45 7.04 -1.26
CA SER A 2 21.05 7.36 -0.96
C SER A 2 20.76 8.79 -1.43
N VAL A 3 19.90 8.95 -2.42
CA VAL A 3 19.40 10.27 -2.79
C VAL A 3 18.30 10.62 -1.81
N THR A 4 18.58 11.54 -0.90
CA THR A 4 17.56 12.09 -0.01
C THR A 4 16.66 13.00 -0.82
N LEU A 5 15.48 12.51 -1.18
CA LEU A 5 14.49 13.36 -1.84
C LEU A 5 13.90 14.34 -0.81
N PRO A 6 13.60 15.59 -1.21
CA PRO A 6 12.98 16.52 -0.29
C PRO A 6 11.67 15.97 0.24
N ALA A 7 11.41 16.17 1.53
CA ALA A 7 10.18 15.74 2.16
C ALA A 7 8.98 16.44 1.51
N LEU A 8 8.00 15.66 1.06
CA LEU A 8 6.74 16.22 0.58
C LEU A 8 5.83 16.53 1.77
N ARG A 9 5.21 17.70 1.73
CA ARG A 9 4.18 18.04 2.71
C ARG A 9 2.88 17.30 2.37
N PRO A 10 2.18 16.75 3.38
CA PRO A 10 0.87 16.13 3.14
C PRO A 10 -0.12 17.12 2.54
N ARG A 11 -0.90 16.67 1.58
CA ARG A 11 -1.98 17.47 0.99
C ARG A 11 -3.23 17.34 1.86
N LYS A 12 -3.66 18.41 2.49
CA LYS A 12 -4.81 18.42 3.41
C LYS A 12 -6.09 17.85 2.77
N ARG A 13 -6.32 18.11 1.48
CA ARG A 13 -7.52 17.65 0.76
C ARG A 13 -7.67 16.14 0.68
N PHE A 14 -6.57 15.38 0.81
CA PHE A 14 -6.57 13.93 0.81
C PHE A 14 -6.54 13.33 2.21
N GLY A 15 -6.46 14.15 3.26
CA GLY A 15 -6.38 13.68 4.64
C GLY A 15 -5.15 12.82 4.91
N GLN A 16 -4.02 13.13 4.27
CA GLN A 16 -2.80 12.32 4.35
C GLN A 16 -2.12 12.42 5.70
N HIS A 17 -1.68 11.25 6.22
CA HIS A 17 -0.84 11.12 7.40
C HIS A 17 0.40 10.30 7.05
N PHE A 18 1.57 10.75 7.56
CA PHE A 18 2.82 10.03 7.35
C PHE A 18 3.24 9.32 8.64
N LEU A 19 3.50 8.04 8.52
CA LEU A 19 3.93 7.20 9.63
C LEU A 19 5.46 7.20 9.70
N HIS A 20 6.02 7.59 10.85
CA HIS A 20 7.47 7.70 11.04
C HIS A 20 8.00 6.86 12.21
N ASP A 21 7.15 6.44 13.13
CA ASP A 21 7.55 5.68 14.31
C ASP A 21 7.94 4.24 13.92
N GLN A 22 9.22 3.91 14.12
CA GLN A 22 9.77 2.60 13.74
C GLN A 22 9.19 1.45 14.56
N SER A 23 8.81 1.69 15.81
CA SER A 23 8.18 0.66 16.65
C SER A 23 6.77 0.33 16.17
N VAL A 24 6.02 1.34 15.75
CA VAL A 24 4.67 1.18 15.16
C VAL A 24 4.77 0.45 13.83
N LEU A 25 5.71 0.84 12.97
CA LEU A 25 5.95 0.16 11.69
C LEU A 25 6.26 -1.32 11.90
N ARG A 26 7.11 -1.65 12.85
CA ARG A 26 7.44 -3.04 13.20
C ARG A 26 6.20 -3.82 13.64
N ALA A 27 5.40 -3.23 14.51
CA ALA A 27 4.16 -3.86 14.98
C ALA A 27 3.18 -4.14 13.84
N ILE A 28 3.05 -3.22 12.88
CA ILE A 28 2.22 -3.38 11.69
C ILE A 28 2.76 -4.54 10.83
N HIS A 29 4.06 -4.58 10.58
CA HIS A 29 4.69 -5.66 9.80
C HIS A 29 4.48 -7.04 10.43
N GLU A 30 4.60 -7.14 11.75
CA GLU A 30 4.33 -8.38 12.48
C GLU A 30 2.86 -8.80 12.34
N ALA A 31 1.93 -7.85 12.45
CA ALA A 31 0.50 -8.12 12.33
C ALA A 31 0.09 -8.59 10.93
N ILE A 32 0.74 -8.09 9.87
CA ILE A 32 0.46 -8.49 8.49
C ILE A 32 0.84 -9.94 8.23
N GLY A 33 1.94 -10.43 8.79
CA GLY A 33 2.42 -11.79 8.57
C GLY A 33 2.66 -12.11 7.09
N LEU A 34 3.28 -11.19 6.36
CA LEU A 34 3.47 -11.30 4.92
C LEU A 34 4.39 -12.47 4.54
N ARG A 35 3.97 -13.25 3.54
CA ARG A 35 4.70 -14.40 3.03
C ARG A 35 5.18 -14.15 1.60
N THR A 36 6.17 -14.93 1.14
CA THR A 36 6.67 -14.85 -0.24
C THR A 36 5.64 -15.26 -1.30
N SER A 37 4.58 -15.95 -0.91
CA SER A 37 3.43 -16.28 -1.78
C SER A 37 2.32 -15.24 -1.74
N SER A 38 2.40 -14.22 -0.88
CA SER A 38 1.32 -13.26 -0.65
C SER A 38 1.16 -12.28 -1.81
N HIS A 39 -0.09 -11.91 -2.10
CA HIS A 39 -0.39 -10.68 -2.83
C HIS A 39 -0.79 -9.61 -1.81
N CYS A 40 0.11 -8.70 -1.56
CA CYS A 40 -0.09 -7.58 -0.64
C CYS A 40 -0.59 -6.34 -1.38
N VAL A 41 -1.59 -5.69 -0.84
CA VAL A 41 -2.09 -4.41 -1.35
C VAL A 41 -1.94 -3.36 -0.27
N GLU A 42 -1.11 -2.36 -0.51
CA GLU A 42 -0.96 -1.21 0.37
C GLU A 42 -1.79 -0.05 -0.15
N ILE A 43 -2.66 0.47 0.71
CA ILE A 43 -3.52 1.61 0.40
C ILE A 43 -2.93 2.87 1.04
N GLY A 44 -2.74 3.91 0.22
CA GLY A 44 -2.21 5.19 0.67
C GLY A 44 -0.78 5.11 1.18
N PRO A 45 0.18 4.55 0.41
CA PRO A 45 1.56 4.38 0.86
C PRO A 45 2.27 5.71 1.21
N GLY A 46 1.79 6.83 0.68
CA GLY A 46 2.35 8.14 1.00
C GLY A 46 3.82 8.25 0.61
N THR A 47 4.67 8.54 1.58
CA THR A 47 6.13 8.63 1.38
C THR A 47 6.81 7.27 1.33
N GLY A 48 6.09 6.18 1.57
CA GLY A 48 6.60 4.83 1.45
C GLY A 48 7.26 4.26 2.70
N ALA A 49 6.99 4.81 3.88
CA ALA A 49 7.58 4.33 5.14
C ALA A 49 7.23 2.86 5.42
N LEU A 50 5.95 2.49 5.28
CA LEU A 50 5.51 1.10 5.42
C LEU A 50 5.97 0.26 4.21
N THR A 51 5.94 0.85 3.03
CA THR A 51 6.28 0.20 1.76
C THR A 51 7.67 -0.43 1.77
N GLU A 52 8.67 0.24 2.35
CA GLU A 52 10.04 -0.26 2.40
C GLU A 52 10.14 -1.64 3.07
N GLY A 53 9.45 -1.81 4.19
CA GLY A 53 9.42 -3.09 4.89
C GLY A 53 8.63 -4.16 4.14
N LEU A 54 7.58 -3.77 3.40
CA LEU A 54 6.83 -4.71 2.55
C LEU A 54 7.68 -5.21 1.38
N ILE A 55 8.45 -4.33 0.76
CA ILE A 55 9.40 -4.70 -0.31
C ILE A 55 10.46 -5.68 0.23
N ALA A 56 10.98 -5.41 1.42
CA ALA A 56 11.99 -6.27 2.05
C ALA A 56 11.49 -7.70 2.31
N LYS A 57 10.21 -7.88 2.53
CA LYS A 57 9.59 -9.21 2.71
C LYS A 57 9.43 -9.98 1.40
N ARG A 58 9.61 -9.34 0.27
CA ARG A 58 9.54 -9.94 -1.09
C ARG A 58 8.30 -10.79 -1.30
N PRO A 59 7.08 -10.21 -1.19
CA PRO A 59 5.85 -10.94 -1.52
C PRO A 59 5.83 -11.33 -3.00
N ALA A 60 4.94 -12.23 -3.39
CA ALA A 60 4.79 -12.61 -4.78
C ALA A 60 4.35 -11.40 -5.64
N LEU A 61 3.50 -10.54 -5.08
CA LEU A 61 3.06 -9.31 -5.73
C LEU A 61 2.78 -8.23 -4.66
N LEU A 62 3.22 -7.02 -4.92
CA LEU A 62 2.92 -5.85 -4.09
C LEU A 62 2.27 -4.78 -4.95
N THR A 63 1.02 -4.47 -4.66
CA THR A 63 0.27 -3.43 -5.35
C THR A 63 0.11 -2.23 -4.41
N LEU A 64 0.56 -1.06 -4.87
CA LEU A 64 0.47 0.20 -4.14
C LEU A 64 -0.62 1.06 -4.77
N ILE A 65 -1.63 1.44 -4.00
CA ILE A 65 -2.74 2.27 -4.48
C ILE A 65 -2.60 3.65 -3.85
N GLU A 66 -2.31 4.66 -4.65
CA GLU A 66 -2.07 6.03 -4.22
C GLU A 66 -2.91 7.00 -5.05
N ILE A 67 -3.70 7.84 -4.38
CA ILE A 67 -4.54 8.85 -5.04
C ILE A 67 -3.75 10.10 -5.42
N ASP A 68 -2.70 10.45 -4.67
CA ASP A 68 -1.88 11.61 -4.94
C ASP A 68 -0.92 11.32 -6.10
N ARG A 69 -1.08 12.08 -7.18
CA ARG A 69 -0.29 11.92 -8.40
C ARG A 69 1.21 12.08 -8.17
N ASP A 70 1.62 13.04 -7.36
CA ASP A 70 3.05 13.30 -7.12
C ASP A 70 3.68 12.21 -6.27
N LEU A 71 2.96 11.71 -5.26
CA LEU A 71 3.39 10.59 -4.44
C LEU A 71 3.46 9.31 -5.26
N ALA A 72 2.47 9.04 -6.11
CA ALA A 72 2.46 7.88 -7.00
C ALA A 72 3.67 7.91 -7.96
N ALA A 73 3.98 9.05 -8.53
CA ALA A 73 5.13 9.21 -9.42
C ALA A 73 6.45 8.95 -8.69
N ARG A 74 6.59 9.42 -7.44
CA ARG A 74 7.77 9.16 -6.61
C ARG A 74 7.92 7.68 -6.27
N LEU A 75 6.83 7.01 -5.94
CA LEU A 75 6.84 5.58 -5.65
C LEU A 75 7.28 4.77 -6.87
N ARG A 76 6.79 5.11 -8.06
CA ARG A 76 7.21 4.45 -9.32
C ARG A 76 8.71 4.58 -9.53
N ARG A 77 9.27 5.78 -9.32
CA ARG A 77 10.72 5.99 -9.46
C ARG A 77 11.52 5.19 -8.43
N ARG A 78 11.04 5.09 -7.20
CA ARG A 78 11.70 4.28 -6.16
C ARG A 78 11.69 2.80 -6.49
N ILE A 79 10.58 2.29 -6.97
CA ILE A 79 10.44 0.89 -7.38
C ILE A 79 11.39 0.56 -8.52
N GLU A 80 11.49 1.42 -9.53
CA GLU A 80 12.43 1.27 -10.63
C GLU A 80 13.87 1.27 -10.14
N ALA A 81 14.20 2.16 -9.21
CA ALA A 81 15.58 2.29 -8.68
C ALA A 81 16.02 1.06 -7.87
N VAL A 82 15.11 0.33 -7.23
CA VAL A 82 15.44 -0.88 -6.46
C VAL A 82 15.19 -2.18 -7.24
N ASP A 83 14.84 -2.07 -8.51
CA ASP A 83 14.57 -3.21 -9.40
C ASP A 83 13.56 -4.20 -8.81
N CYS A 84 12.46 -3.67 -8.32
CA CYS A 84 11.41 -4.44 -7.67
C CYS A 84 10.36 -4.91 -8.69
N GLY A 85 10.65 -6.02 -9.38
CA GLY A 85 9.79 -6.54 -10.45
C GLY A 85 8.43 -7.07 -9.98
N PHE A 86 8.25 -7.31 -8.67
CA PHE A 86 6.98 -7.75 -8.08
C PHE A 86 6.09 -6.59 -7.60
N CYS A 87 6.54 -5.35 -7.76
CA CYS A 87 5.84 -4.16 -7.31
C CYS A 87 5.13 -3.45 -8.47
N ARG A 88 3.97 -2.90 -8.21
CA ARG A 88 3.29 -1.99 -9.14
C ARG A 88 2.59 -0.87 -8.38
N VAL A 89 2.45 0.28 -9.02
CA VAL A 89 1.74 1.45 -8.48
C VAL A 89 0.50 1.71 -9.32
N ILE A 90 -0.64 1.83 -8.66
CA ILE A 90 -1.90 2.26 -9.27
C ILE A 90 -2.23 3.65 -8.71
N GLU A 91 -2.27 4.64 -9.59
CA GLU A 91 -2.74 5.98 -9.24
C GLU A 91 -4.25 6.01 -9.34
N ALA A 92 -4.94 5.89 -8.22
CA ALA A 92 -6.40 5.85 -8.18
C ALA A 92 -6.94 6.13 -6.78
N ASP A 93 -8.21 6.51 -6.73
CA ASP A 93 -8.99 6.45 -5.49
C ASP A 93 -9.28 4.97 -5.19
N VAL A 94 -8.93 4.52 -4.01
CA VAL A 94 -9.11 3.13 -3.61
C VAL A 94 -10.58 2.69 -3.66
N LEU A 95 -11.52 3.61 -3.46
CA LEU A 95 -12.96 3.32 -3.53
C LEU A 95 -13.41 2.98 -4.96
N SER A 96 -12.61 3.30 -5.98
CA SER A 96 -12.86 2.94 -7.38
C SER A 96 -12.27 1.58 -7.76
N ILE A 97 -11.46 0.97 -6.90
CA ILE A 97 -10.75 -0.27 -7.19
C ILE A 97 -11.67 -1.48 -7.03
N ASN A 98 -11.70 -2.34 -8.04
CA ASN A 98 -12.31 -3.67 -7.96
C ASN A 98 -11.27 -4.66 -7.44
N PHE A 99 -11.35 -5.03 -6.17
CA PHE A 99 -10.41 -5.95 -5.52
C PHE A 99 -10.52 -7.38 -6.05
N ILE A 100 -11.69 -7.76 -6.58
CA ILE A 100 -11.88 -9.08 -7.20
C ILE A 100 -11.04 -9.18 -8.48
N GLU A 101 -11.05 -8.16 -9.32
CA GLU A 101 -10.20 -8.10 -10.51
C GLU A 101 -8.72 -8.05 -10.12
N LEU A 102 -8.38 -7.31 -9.08
CA LEU A 102 -7.02 -7.20 -8.58
C LEU A 102 -6.48 -8.56 -8.11
N ALA A 103 -7.30 -9.34 -7.40
CA ALA A 103 -6.95 -10.67 -6.92
C ALA A 103 -6.74 -11.66 -8.07
N SER A 104 -7.47 -11.52 -9.17
CA SER A 104 -7.35 -12.42 -10.34
C SER A 104 -5.97 -12.38 -10.99
N ALA A 105 -5.21 -11.30 -10.78
CA ALA A 105 -3.87 -11.14 -11.33
C ALA A 105 -2.82 -12.08 -10.71
N SER A 106 -3.07 -12.63 -9.52
CA SER A 106 -2.10 -13.44 -8.79
C SER A 106 -2.61 -14.80 -8.38
N ASP A 107 -3.88 -15.11 -8.61
CA ASP A 107 -4.52 -16.36 -8.17
C ASP A 107 -4.46 -16.57 -6.64
N GLN A 108 -4.23 -15.48 -5.90
CA GLN A 108 -4.11 -15.44 -4.44
C GLN A 108 -5.16 -14.53 -3.84
N ARG A 109 -5.57 -14.82 -2.61
CA ARG A 109 -6.33 -13.85 -1.82
C ARG A 109 -5.44 -12.69 -1.41
N LEU A 110 -6.03 -11.52 -1.24
CA LEU A 110 -5.29 -10.30 -0.97
C LEU A 110 -5.08 -10.09 0.53
N GLN A 111 -3.88 -9.66 0.90
CA GLN A 111 -3.62 -9.08 2.20
C GLN A 111 -3.60 -7.56 2.03
N VAL A 112 -4.57 -6.88 2.64
CA VAL A 112 -4.74 -5.42 2.50
C VAL A 112 -4.22 -4.72 3.73
N VAL A 113 -3.34 -3.76 3.53
CA VAL A 113 -2.73 -2.96 4.59
C VAL A 113 -2.79 -1.48 4.24
N GLY A 114 -2.89 -0.62 5.24
CA GLY A 114 -2.84 0.81 5.02
C GLY A 114 -2.83 1.59 6.33
N ASN A 115 -2.18 2.75 6.30
CA ASN A 115 -2.25 3.76 7.34
C ASN A 115 -3.09 4.91 6.81
N LEU A 116 -4.39 4.89 7.08
CA LEU A 116 -5.35 5.76 6.43
C LEU A 116 -5.90 6.83 7.39
N PRO A 117 -6.19 8.04 6.86
CA PRO A 117 -6.94 9.02 7.63
C PRO A 117 -8.35 8.50 7.93
N TYR A 118 -8.89 8.88 9.08
CA TYR A 118 -10.19 8.39 9.57
C TYR A 118 -11.36 8.69 8.62
N ASN A 119 -11.29 9.77 7.84
CA ASN A 119 -12.34 10.16 6.90
C ASN A 119 -12.48 9.20 5.70
N ILE A 120 -11.47 8.38 5.44
CA ILE A 120 -11.48 7.36 4.37
C ILE A 120 -11.72 5.97 4.95
N SER A 121 -11.33 5.73 6.21
CA SER A 121 -11.36 4.40 6.84
C SER A 121 -12.74 3.76 6.82
N THR A 122 -13.80 4.50 7.16
CA THR A 122 -15.16 3.95 7.21
C THR A 122 -15.72 3.61 5.82
N PRO A 123 -15.69 4.51 4.82
CA PRO A 123 -16.10 4.15 3.46
C PRO A 123 -15.29 2.98 2.88
N LEU A 124 -13.98 2.98 3.12
CA LEU A 124 -13.10 1.90 2.66
C LEU A 124 -13.48 0.56 3.29
N LEU A 125 -13.74 0.54 4.59
CA LEU A 125 -14.14 -0.69 5.28
C LEU A 125 -15.40 -1.30 4.64
N PHE A 126 -16.42 -0.50 4.35
CA PHE A 126 -17.62 -0.97 3.65
C PHE A 126 -17.32 -1.47 2.24
N HIS A 127 -16.44 -0.79 1.52
CA HIS A 127 -16.01 -1.20 0.19
C HIS A 127 -15.31 -2.57 0.21
N LEU A 128 -14.40 -2.78 1.17
CA LEU A 128 -13.68 -4.05 1.35
C LEU A 128 -14.62 -5.16 1.81
N MET A 129 -15.59 -4.89 2.68
CA MET A 129 -16.59 -5.87 3.11
C MET A 129 -17.41 -6.41 1.94
N GLY A 130 -17.75 -5.57 0.97
CA GLY A 130 -18.42 -5.99 -0.25
C GLY A 130 -17.60 -6.94 -1.14
N GLN A 131 -16.28 -6.97 -0.94
CA GLN A 131 -15.33 -7.77 -1.73
C GLN A 131 -14.55 -8.79 -0.87
N ARG A 132 -15.06 -9.08 0.33
CA ARG A 132 -14.36 -9.90 1.34
C ARG A 132 -13.94 -11.30 0.89
N ARG A 133 -14.61 -11.86 -0.13
CA ARG A 133 -14.31 -13.21 -0.64
C ARG A 133 -12.90 -13.36 -1.23
N VAL A 134 -12.26 -12.25 -1.61
CA VAL A 134 -10.89 -12.24 -2.17
C VAL A 134 -9.86 -11.64 -1.21
N ILE A 135 -10.30 -11.17 -0.04
CA ILE A 135 -9.43 -10.53 0.96
C ILE A 135 -9.25 -11.49 2.14
N ASP A 136 -8.00 -11.82 2.41
CA ASP A 136 -7.61 -12.73 3.49
C ASP A 136 -7.46 -11.97 4.80
N ASP A 137 -6.77 -10.84 4.74
CA ASP A 137 -6.35 -10.05 5.88
C ASP A 137 -6.44 -8.55 5.60
N GLN A 138 -6.81 -7.79 6.63
CA GLN A 138 -6.83 -6.32 6.60
C GLN A 138 -6.11 -5.77 7.83
N VAL A 139 -5.11 -4.97 7.62
CA VAL A 139 -4.33 -4.35 8.70
C VAL A 139 -4.15 -2.85 8.48
#